data_f22a75afa08d35457ee1dc0a9f25e42b
#
_entry.id   f22a75afa08d35457ee1dc0a9f25e42b
#
_cell.length_a   1.000
_cell.length_b   1.000
_cell.length_c   1.000
_cell.angle_alpha   90.00
_cell.angle_beta   90.00
_cell.angle_gamma   90.00
#
_symmetry.space_group_name_H-M   'P 1'
#
loop_
_entity.id
_entity.type
_entity.pdbx_description
1 polymer ?
#
loop_
_entity_poly.entity_id
_entity_poly.type
_entity_poly.pdbx_seq_one_letter_code
_entity_poly.pdbx_strand_id
1 'polypeptide(L)'
;MTLRLLLVRHGLSSFNLERRIQGRDDLSNLTDQGHEQARSLGASLAEVALDAVYSSRLKRAAATTASLLEARGSHAPATVFDDGLLEVDLEPWAGMSIDELTEQHPEAYRIWKRQPLELELQRRDGSRYKPLAELMEQARSFIHQL
;
A
#
# COMPACT_ATOMS: atom_id res chain seq x y z
N MET A 1 3.73 4.93 28.71
CA MET A 1 3.44 3.82 27.79
C MET A 1 4.10 4.12 26.45
N THR A 2 4.86 3.21 25.88
CA THR A 2 5.57 3.47 24.61
C THR A 2 4.94 2.59 23.53
N LEU A 3 4.39 3.20 22.48
CA LEU A 3 3.92 2.50 21.28
C LEU A 3 5.10 2.23 20.35
N ARG A 4 5.26 0.98 19.90
CA ARG A 4 6.22 0.61 18.86
C ARG A 4 5.46 0.15 17.62
N LEU A 5 5.72 0.81 16.49
CA LEU A 5 5.11 0.46 15.21
C LEU A 5 6.14 -0.25 14.31
N LEU A 6 5.74 -1.37 13.74
CA LEU A 6 6.46 -2.07 12.68
C LEU A 6 5.72 -1.81 11.37
N LEU A 7 6.29 -1.00 10.50
CA LEU A 7 5.72 -0.68 9.20
C LEU A 7 6.28 -1.64 8.14
N VAL A 8 5.39 -2.39 7.53
CA VAL A 8 5.74 -3.39 6.51
C VAL A 8 5.11 -2.98 5.18
N ARG A 9 5.94 -2.84 4.14
CA ARG A 9 5.47 -2.68 2.76
C ARG A 9 5.12 -4.06 2.19
N HIS A 10 4.09 -4.13 1.33
CA HIS A 10 3.76 -5.36 0.62
C HIS A 10 4.94 -5.88 -0.21
N GLY A 11 5.02 -7.19 -0.39
CA GLY A 11 6.02 -7.84 -1.23
C GLY A 11 5.87 -7.47 -2.71
N LEU A 12 6.78 -7.98 -3.53
CA LEU A 12 6.78 -7.72 -4.97
C LEU A 12 5.45 -8.15 -5.60
N SER A 13 4.77 -7.20 -6.26
CA SER A 13 3.50 -7.43 -6.93
C SER A 13 3.65 -7.50 -8.46
N SER A 14 2.63 -8.02 -9.16
CA SER A 14 2.60 -8.06 -10.61
C SER A 14 2.78 -6.67 -11.23
N PHE A 15 2.09 -5.66 -10.70
CA PHE A 15 2.22 -4.28 -11.20
C PHE A 15 3.58 -3.63 -10.89
N ASN A 16 4.28 -4.05 -9.83
CA ASN A 16 5.67 -3.64 -9.64
C ASN A 16 6.57 -4.16 -10.76
N LEU A 17 6.43 -5.46 -11.13
CA LEU A 17 7.17 -6.06 -12.24
C LEU A 17 6.87 -5.38 -13.57
N GLU A 18 5.62 -5.09 -13.83
CA GLU A 18 5.14 -4.47 -15.06
C GLU A 18 5.36 -2.94 -15.09
N ARG A 19 5.86 -2.35 -14.02
CA ARG A 19 6.03 -0.90 -13.87
C ARG A 19 4.72 -0.13 -14.11
N ARG A 20 3.62 -0.62 -13.48
CA ARG A 20 2.29 -0.02 -13.54
C ARG A 20 1.92 0.68 -12.23
N ILE A 21 1.10 1.70 -12.33
CA ILE A 21 0.48 2.38 -11.20
C ILE A 21 -0.54 1.43 -10.57
N GLN A 22 -0.44 1.19 -9.27
CA GLN A 22 -1.32 0.27 -8.55
C GLN A 22 -2.59 0.97 -8.02
N GLY A 23 -2.41 2.04 -7.26
CA GLY A 23 -3.52 2.73 -6.63
C GLY A 23 -4.41 1.78 -5.79
N ARG A 24 -5.71 2.10 -5.77
CA ARG A 24 -6.74 1.33 -5.02
C ARG A 24 -7.51 0.33 -5.88
N ASP A 25 -7.38 0.38 -7.20
CA ASP A 25 -7.92 -0.64 -8.09
C ASP A 25 -7.16 -1.94 -7.84
N ASP A 26 -7.83 -2.92 -7.25
CA ASP A 26 -7.23 -4.14 -6.70
C ASP A 26 -6.93 -5.19 -7.81
N LEU A 27 -6.27 -4.73 -8.87
CA LEU A 27 -5.90 -5.53 -10.05
C LEU A 27 -4.57 -6.26 -9.89
N SER A 28 -3.71 -5.77 -8.98
CA SER A 28 -2.37 -6.29 -8.77
C SER A 28 -2.36 -7.41 -7.73
N ASN A 29 -1.71 -8.51 -8.04
CA ASN A 29 -1.51 -9.64 -7.12
C ASN A 29 -0.06 -9.68 -6.62
N LEU A 30 0.15 -10.31 -5.46
CA LEU A 30 1.47 -10.64 -4.96
C LEU A 30 2.09 -11.72 -5.85
N THR A 31 3.37 -11.60 -6.19
CA THR A 31 4.11 -12.61 -6.94
C THR A 31 4.66 -13.70 -6.02
N ASP A 32 5.11 -14.83 -6.58
CA ASP A 32 5.78 -15.88 -5.79
C ASP A 32 6.99 -15.33 -5.04
N GLN A 33 7.78 -14.46 -5.69
CA GLN A 33 8.89 -13.75 -5.04
C GLN A 33 8.39 -12.83 -3.92
N GLY A 34 7.26 -12.15 -4.11
CA GLY A 34 6.64 -11.32 -3.07
C GLY A 34 6.18 -12.12 -1.86
N HIS A 35 5.62 -13.32 -2.08
CA HIS A 35 5.29 -14.26 -1.02
C HIS A 35 6.53 -14.72 -0.26
N GLU A 36 7.62 -15.01 -0.97
CA GLU A 36 8.89 -15.43 -0.33
C GLU A 36 9.50 -14.28 0.49
N GLN A 37 9.48 -13.06 0.00
CA GLN A 37 9.89 -11.87 0.77
C GLN A 37 9.09 -11.74 2.07
N ALA A 38 7.77 -11.94 2.00
CA ALA A 38 6.90 -11.87 3.18
C ALA A 38 7.19 -13.00 4.18
N ARG A 39 7.39 -14.23 3.71
CA ARG A 39 7.76 -15.37 4.56
C ARG A 39 9.12 -15.16 5.24
N SER A 40 10.13 -14.69 4.50
CA SER A 40 11.46 -14.39 5.05
C SER A 40 11.39 -13.34 6.16
N LEU A 41 10.60 -12.27 5.96
CA LEU A 41 10.37 -11.27 6.99
C LEU A 41 9.63 -11.87 8.19
N GLY A 42 8.61 -12.69 7.97
CA GLY A 42 7.85 -13.36 9.03
C GLY A 42 8.76 -14.20 9.92
N ALA A 43 9.63 -15.01 9.34
CA ALA A 43 10.63 -15.81 10.07
C ALA A 43 11.56 -14.91 10.90
N SER A 44 11.99 -13.77 10.36
CA SER A 44 12.84 -12.80 11.08
C SER A 44 12.14 -12.16 12.28
N LEU A 45 10.81 -12.12 12.26
CA LEU A 45 9.99 -11.52 13.32
C LEU A 45 9.44 -12.56 14.29
N ALA A 46 9.86 -13.82 14.24
CA ALA A 46 9.31 -14.91 15.04
C ALA A 46 9.31 -14.61 16.56
N GLU A 47 10.39 -14.03 17.05
CA GLU A 47 10.57 -13.71 18.48
C GLU A 47 10.04 -12.32 18.88
N VAL A 48 9.51 -11.54 17.92
CA VAL A 48 8.98 -10.20 18.22
C VAL A 48 7.54 -10.34 18.72
N ALA A 49 7.27 -9.91 19.94
CA ALA A 49 5.89 -9.86 20.43
C ALA A 49 5.08 -8.82 19.66
N LEU A 50 3.88 -9.23 19.24
CA LEU A 50 2.92 -8.36 18.55
C LEU A 50 1.63 -8.32 19.37
N ASP A 51 1.19 -7.11 19.71
CA ASP A 51 -0.07 -6.89 20.43
C ASP A 51 -1.25 -6.74 19.45
N ALA A 52 -1.01 -6.21 18.27
CA ALA A 52 -2.00 -6.05 17.21
C ALA A 52 -1.36 -6.13 15.81
N VAL A 53 -2.14 -6.56 14.83
CA VAL A 53 -1.75 -6.62 13.42
C VAL A 53 -2.83 -5.95 12.59
N TYR A 54 -2.44 -4.93 11.83
CA TYR A 54 -3.32 -4.22 10.90
C TYR A 54 -2.85 -4.42 9.47
N SER A 55 -3.78 -4.50 8.54
CA SER A 55 -3.47 -4.62 7.11
C SER A 55 -4.46 -3.85 6.25
N SER A 56 -3.99 -3.37 5.12
CA SER A 56 -4.86 -2.95 4.03
C SER A 56 -5.63 -4.15 3.46
N ARG A 57 -6.86 -3.92 2.99
CA ARG A 57 -7.68 -4.93 2.31
C ARG A 57 -7.19 -5.28 0.91
N LEU A 58 -6.32 -4.46 0.31
CA LEU A 58 -5.80 -4.70 -1.04
C LEU A 58 -5.09 -6.05 -1.11
N LYS A 59 -5.37 -6.85 -2.14
CA LYS A 59 -4.92 -8.25 -2.29
C LYS A 59 -3.43 -8.41 -2.01
N ARG A 60 -2.59 -7.55 -2.59
CA ARG A 60 -1.14 -7.60 -2.40
C ARG A 60 -0.72 -7.40 -0.93
N ALA A 61 -1.39 -6.50 -0.21
CA ALA A 61 -1.11 -6.24 1.20
C ALA A 61 -1.64 -7.37 2.09
N ALA A 62 -2.87 -7.80 1.87
CA ALA A 62 -3.50 -8.91 2.60
C ALA A 62 -2.69 -10.21 2.41
N ALA A 63 -2.26 -10.53 1.18
CA ALA A 63 -1.44 -11.70 0.89
C ALA A 63 -0.04 -11.61 1.54
N THR A 64 0.56 -10.40 1.58
CA THR A 64 1.82 -10.18 2.30
C THR A 64 1.65 -10.48 3.78
N THR A 65 0.60 -9.94 4.40
CA THR A 65 0.31 -10.16 5.83
C THR A 65 0.08 -11.64 6.12
N ALA A 66 -0.71 -12.33 5.30
CA ALA A 66 -0.97 -13.76 5.46
C ALA A 66 0.32 -14.60 5.41
N SER A 67 1.16 -14.40 4.38
CA SER A 67 2.43 -15.12 4.21
C SER A 67 3.43 -14.82 5.32
N LEU A 68 3.47 -13.57 5.78
CA LEU A 68 4.32 -13.15 6.90
C LEU A 68 3.90 -13.86 8.20
N LEU A 69 2.61 -13.84 8.54
CA LEU A 69 2.09 -14.43 9.78
C LEU A 69 2.18 -15.95 9.77
N GLU A 70 1.94 -16.60 8.63
CA GLU A 70 2.14 -18.04 8.45
C GLU A 70 3.57 -18.45 8.76
N ALA A 71 4.56 -17.77 8.17
CA ALA A 71 5.98 -18.10 8.36
C ALA A 71 6.51 -17.72 9.74
N ARG A 72 5.91 -16.74 10.39
CA ARG A 72 6.26 -16.35 11.76
C ARG A 72 6.03 -17.48 12.75
N GLY A 73 5.03 -18.33 12.56
CA GLY A 73 4.79 -19.59 13.30
C GLY A 73 4.43 -19.45 14.79
N SER A 74 4.48 -18.25 15.35
CA SER A 74 4.11 -17.98 16.75
C SER A 74 2.70 -17.42 16.84
N HIS A 75 2.12 -17.40 18.04
CA HIS A 75 0.80 -16.80 18.25
C HIS A 75 0.83 -15.31 17.86
N ALA A 76 0.15 -14.99 16.77
CA ALA A 76 -0.08 -13.61 16.35
C ALA A 76 -1.54 -13.24 16.59
N PRO A 77 -1.83 -11.97 16.90
CA PRO A 77 -3.20 -11.48 16.92
C PRO A 77 -3.87 -11.66 15.55
N ALA A 78 -5.20 -11.79 15.55
CA ALA A 78 -5.95 -11.77 14.30
C ALA A 78 -5.71 -10.47 13.53
N THR A 79 -5.60 -10.57 12.20
CA THR A 79 -5.41 -9.39 11.35
C THR A 79 -6.68 -8.54 11.34
N VAL A 80 -6.52 -7.26 11.67
CA VAL A 80 -7.56 -6.25 11.52
C VAL A 80 -7.33 -5.55 10.17
N PHE A 81 -8.32 -5.64 9.28
CA PHE A 81 -8.29 -4.91 8.02
C PHE A 81 -8.86 -3.51 8.20
N ASP A 82 -8.07 -2.48 7.84
CA ASP A 82 -8.44 -1.09 8.04
C ASP A 82 -8.24 -0.28 6.76
N ASP A 83 -9.25 0.50 6.40
CA ASP A 83 -9.23 1.34 5.21
C ASP A 83 -8.29 2.57 5.37
N GLY A 84 -7.92 2.89 6.61
CA GLY A 84 -6.86 3.84 6.92
C GLY A 84 -5.48 3.45 6.38
N LEU A 85 -5.31 2.17 5.99
CA LEU A 85 -4.10 1.62 5.36
C LEU A 85 -4.22 1.44 3.84
N LEU A 86 -5.27 1.95 3.21
CA LEU A 86 -5.37 1.92 1.75
C LEU A 86 -4.27 2.78 1.12
N GLU A 87 -3.83 2.36 -0.06
CA GLU A 87 -2.85 3.05 -0.90
C GLU A 87 -3.36 4.45 -1.28
N VAL A 88 -2.45 5.33 -1.71
CA VAL A 88 -2.82 6.60 -2.31
C VAL A 88 -3.83 6.38 -3.44
N ASP A 89 -4.87 7.20 -3.46
CA ASP A 89 -5.87 7.14 -4.52
C ASP A 89 -5.33 7.81 -5.78
N LEU A 90 -5.00 7.01 -6.78
CA LEU A 90 -4.56 7.45 -8.11
C LEU A 90 -5.54 6.91 -9.17
N GLU A 91 -6.85 6.97 -8.88
CA GLU A 91 -7.90 6.39 -9.71
C GLU A 91 -7.72 6.63 -11.22
N PRO A 92 -7.43 7.87 -11.71
CA PRO A 92 -7.28 8.10 -13.15
C PRO A 92 -6.08 7.39 -13.78
N TRP A 93 -5.10 7.02 -12.98
CA TRP A 93 -3.84 6.41 -13.42
C TRP A 93 -3.74 4.92 -13.13
N ALA A 94 -4.70 4.36 -12.39
CA ALA A 94 -4.66 2.96 -11.98
C ALA A 94 -4.56 2.02 -13.19
N GLY A 95 -3.56 1.12 -13.18
CA GLY A 95 -3.28 0.20 -14.26
C GLY A 95 -2.45 0.75 -15.41
N MET A 96 -2.24 2.07 -15.52
CA MET A 96 -1.36 2.64 -16.52
C MET A 96 0.10 2.25 -16.25
N SER A 97 0.84 1.94 -17.29
CA SER A 97 2.29 1.82 -17.17
C SER A 97 2.93 3.20 -16.95
N ILE A 98 4.13 3.23 -16.38
CA ILE A 98 4.87 4.48 -16.20
C ILE A 98 5.15 5.16 -17.56
N ASP A 99 5.37 4.38 -18.60
CA ASP A 99 5.64 4.91 -19.94
C ASP A 99 4.37 5.56 -20.52
N GLU A 100 3.21 4.89 -20.46
CA GLU A 100 1.91 5.46 -20.84
C GLU A 100 1.60 6.75 -20.05
N LEU A 101 1.84 6.72 -18.74
CA LEU A 101 1.59 7.86 -17.87
C LEU A 101 2.49 9.06 -18.23
N THR A 102 3.76 8.79 -18.52
CA THR A 102 4.73 9.83 -18.92
C THR A 102 4.38 10.43 -20.28
N GLU A 103 3.87 9.63 -21.20
CA GLU A 103 3.45 10.07 -22.53
C GLU A 103 2.13 10.86 -22.49
N GLN A 104 1.13 10.34 -21.79
CA GLN A 104 -0.22 10.90 -21.80
C GLN A 104 -0.41 12.05 -20.79
N HIS A 105 0.32 12.03 -19.67
CA HIS A 105 0.19 12.98 -18.56
C HIS A 105 1.55 13.51 -18.07
N PRO A 106 2.45 13.99 -18.97
CA PRO A 106 3.83 14.32 -18.60
C PRO A 106 3.94 15.36 -17.49
N GLU A 107 3.13 16.41 -17.54
CA GLU A 107 3.17 17.49 -16.55
C GLU A 107 2.64 17.02 -15.19
N ALA A 108 1.51 16.33 -15.14
CA ALA A 108 0.95 15.79 -13.89
C ALA A 108 1.89 14.76 -13.26
N TYR A 109 2.52 13.90 -14.06
CA TYR A 109 3.51 12.95 -13.56
C TYR A 109 4.78 13.66 -13.06
N ARG A 110 5.21 14.75 -13.70
CA ARG A 110 6.32 15.57 -13.20
C ARG A 110 6.00 16.20 -11.84
N ILE A 111 4.77 16.73 -11.67
CA ILE A 111 4.30 17.26 -10.39
C ILE A 111 4.29 16.15 -9.33
N TRP A 112 3.74 14.97 -9.65
CA TRP A 112 3.75 13.81 -8.75
C TRP A 112 5.15 13.45 -8.25
N LYS A 113 6.16 13.50 -9.13
CA LYS A 113 7.54 13.14 -8.78
C LYS A 113 8.27 14.21 -7.98
N ARG A 114 7.95 15.48 -8.16
CA ARG A 114 8.72 16.61 -7.60
C ARG A 114 7.98 17.37 -6.50
N GLN A 115 6.68 17.48 -6.60
CA GLN A 115 5.83 18.28 -5.71
C GLN A 115 4.48 17.57 -5.50
N PRO A 116 4.48 16.34 -4.95
CA PRO A 116 3.28 15.48 -4.92
C PRO A 116 2.09 16.08 -4.16
N LEU A 117 2.33 16.98 -3.22
CA LEU A 117 1.27 17.71 -2.51
C LEU A 117 0.51 18.71 -3.41
N GLU A 118 1.12 19.13 -4.51
CA GLU A 118 0.51 20.05 -5.46
C GLU A 118 -0.24 19.33 -6.58
N LEU A 119 -0.08 18.00 -6.67
CA LEU A 119 -0.81 17.25 -7.67
C LEU A 119 -2.32 17.31 -7.38
N GLU A 120 -3.07 17.70 -8.40
CA GLU A 120 -4.53 17.63 -8.42
C GLU A 120 -4.96 16.72 -9.56
N LEU A 121 -5.83 15.76 -9.26
CA LEU A 121 -6.41 14.84 -10.22
C LEU A 121 -7.94 15.00 -10.26
N GLN A 122 -8.55 14.44 -11.28
CA GLN A 122 -10.00 14.39 -11.43
C GLN A 122 -10.46 12.93 -11.41
N ARG A 123 -11.41 12.61 -10.52
CA ARG A 123 -12.04 11.28 -10.47
C ARG A 123 -12.97 11.05 -11.66
N ARG A 124 -13.36 9.82 -11.86
CA ARG A 124 -14.35 9.43 -12.90
C ARG A 124 -15.69 10.13 -12.75
N ASP A 125 -16.07 10.50 -11.52
CA ASP A 125 -17.29 11.27 -11.23
C ASP A 125 -17.16 12.77 -11.51
N GLY A 126 -15.99 13.23 -11.94
CA GLY A 126 -15.69 14.63 -12.24
C GLY A 126 -15.18 15.46 -11.06
N SER A 127 -15.18 14.92 -9.84
CA SER A 127 -14.66 15.63 -8.67
C SER A 127 -13.13 15.77 -8.74
N ARG A 128 -12.62 16.92 -8.27
CA ARG A 128 -11.17 17.17 -8.19
C ARG A 128 -10.66 16.90 -6.79
N TYR A 129 -9.44 16.40 -6.69
CA TYR A 129 -8.84 16.04 -5.39
C TYR A 129 -7.32 16.10 -5.44
N LYS A 130 -6.71 16.21 -4.27
CA LYS A 130 -5.25 16.15 -4.09
C LYS A 130 -4.89 14.80 -3.43
N PRO A 131 -4.39 13.82 -4.19
CA PRO A 131 -4.20 12.44 -3.70
C PRO A 131 -3.38 12.33 -2.43
N LEU A 132 -2.26 13.04 -2.36
CA LEU A 132 -1.36 12.95 -1.20
C LEU A 132 -1.93 13.66 0.03
N ALA A 133 -2.67 14.76 -0.15
CA ALA A 133 -3.31 15.45 0.98
C ALA A 133 -4.38 14.55 1.63
N GLU A 134 -5.21 13.88 0.82
CA GLU A 134 -6.19 12.92 1.32
C GLU A 134 -5.51 11.74 2.03
N LEU A 135 -4.42 11.18 1.46
CA LEU A 135 -3.66 10.10 2.09
C LEU A 135 -3.09 10.53 3.44
N MET A 136 -2.56 11.75 3.56
CA MET A 136 -2.02 12.25 4.83
C MET A 136 -3.11 12.36 5.90
N GLU A 137 -4.30 12.81 5.55
CA GLU A 137 -5.43 12.89 6.48
C GLU A 137 -5.91 11.50 6.90
N GLN A 138 -5.99 10.57 5.94
CA GLN A 138 -6.31 9.17 6.19
C GLN A 138 -5.31 8.53 7.16
N ALA A 139 -3.99 8.71 6.91
CA ALA A 139 -2.95 8.15 7.76
C ALA A 139 -2.96 8.77 9.17
N ARG A 140 -3.21 10.09 9.27
CA ARG A 140 -3.35 10.78 10.55
C ARG A 140 -4.51 10.21 11.36
N SER A 141 -5.67 10.05 10.72
CA SER A 141 -6.86 9.48 11.34
C SER A 141 -6.62 8.06 11.84
N PHE A 142 -5.94 7.22 11.04
CA PHE A 142 -5.57 5.86 11.46
C PHE A 142 -4.64 5.86 12.67
N ILE A 143 -3.58 6.68 12.68
CA ILE A 143 -2.62 6.75 13.80
C ILE A 143 -3.31 7.20 15.10
N HIS A 144 -4.29 8.08 15.03
CA HIS A 144 -5.03 8.52 16.21
C HIS A 144 -5.96 7.44 16.81
N GLN A 145 -6.21 6.34 16.10
CA GLN A 145 -7.00 5.20 16.59
C GLN A 145 -6.15 4.14 17.29
N LEU A 146 -4.84 4.18 17.13
CA LEU A 146 -3.88 3.27 17.76
C LEU A 146 -3.56 3.67 19.20
#